data_137dc1f38b20cfdf1a54af0fa51cf363
#
_entry.id   137dc1f38b20cfdf1a54af0fa51cf363
#
_cell.length_a   1.000
_cell.length_b   1.000
_cell.length_c   1.000
_cell.angle_alpha   90.00
_cell.angle_beta   90.00
_cell.angle_gamma   90.00
#
_symmetry.space_group_name_H-M   'P 1'
#
loop_
_entity.id
_entity.type
_entity.pdbx_description
1 polymer ?
#
loop_
_entity_poly.entity_id
_entity_poly.type
_entity_poly.pdbx_seq_one_letter_code
_entity_poly.pdbx_strand_id
1 'polypeptide(L)'
;MKTLTKQLLETEGSQSAEYVELDHLPEKVLQFGKGNFLRAFVDWQIHQLNKQHLFNGKVVIYQPSPHGQSKVFLEDQDFLYTVVLRGIENGKKVDTSEVISSVSRSLSYDQWSHALKLASSEELELIISNTTEAGITYVAETPPNQEDIPKSFPAKLTMFLFERYQRLGERKAPGLTILPCELIEQNGTKLKEYTMKYARDWQLPVSFIEWIEKKNTFCNTLVDRIVTGYPHDSIEEYHERLGYEDKGLTVGEPYHLFVIDGGEDVQRTLPLSAAQLNVKWGDITPYREIKVRLLNGPHTMMFSVGHLFGLRTVQEVMETESTRQFVEAAFHEIKQVVSGDEQEKEAFIASVKERFLNPYNHHHLLDIGLNAINKFKARLLPTLKRFVEEKGELPQSIVFSMASLFLYYKPIRREDDGLVGLRDGVEYKMKENEDVLSLVTQAWEFYDKGGELATVVSSLLQAEHVWGEDVSRLPGLHEAVTNYLQLMLEEGMSSGLERLLNDCEITG
;
A
#
# COMPACT_ATOMS: atom_id res chain seq x y z
N MET A 1 28.55 -18.06 8.31
CA MET A 1 27.97 -17.37 9.49
C MET A 1 26.99 -18.32 10.17
N LYS A 2 26.64 -18.14 11.46
CA LYS A 2 25.63 -18.97 12.12
C LYS A 2 24.23 -18.43 11.78
N THR A 3 23.26 -19.32 11.67
CA THR A 3 21.86 -18.95 11.44
C THR A 3 21.23 -18.36 12.71
N LEU A 4 20.37 -17.36 12.57
CA LEU A 4 19.60 -16.78 13.67
C LEU A 4 18.78 -17.89 14.39
N THR A 5 19.01 -18.06 15.69
CA THR A 5 18.25 -18.95 16.58
C THR A 5 18.22 -18.35 17.98
N LYS A 6 17.30 -18.82 18.82
CA LYS A 6 17.25 -18.44 20.25
C LYS A 6 18.57 -18.76 20.94
N GLN A 7 19.09 -19.97 20.74
CA GLN A 7 20.35 -20.40 21.31
C GLN A 7 21.51 -19.46 20.94
N LEU A 8 21.56 -18.99 19.68
CA LEU A 8 22.58 -18.04 19.26
C LEU A 8 22.46 -16.71 20.03
N LEU A 9 21.24 -16.18 20.14
CA LEU A 9 20.99 -14.90 20.81
C LEU A 9 21.28 -14.97 22.32
N GLU A 10 20.99 -16.10 22.97
CA GLU A 10 21.28 -16.31 24.39
C GLU A 10 22.79 -16.45 24.66
N THR A 11 23.55 -17.09 23.76
CA THR A 11 24.96 -17.38 23.97
C THR A 11 25.91 -16.29 23.48
N GLU A 12 25.59 -15.69 22.34
CA GLU A 12 26.48 -14.74 21.64
C GLU A 12 25.87 -13.34 21.53
N GLY A 13 24.52 -13.24 21.69
CA GLY A 13 23.78 -12.00 21.48
C GLY A 13 23.69 -11.61 19.99
N SER A 14 23.18 -10.43 19.73
CA SER A 14 23.21 -9.78 18.45
C SER A 14 24.15 -8.56 18.49
N GLN A 15 24.88 -8.30 17.42
CA GLN A 15 25.81 -7.16 17.36
C GLN A 15 25.05 -5.83 17.26
N SER A 16 23.87 -5.81 16.64
CA SER A 16 23.16 -4.57 16.35
C SER A 16 21.61 -4.67 16.35
N ALA A 17 21.04 -5.84 16.63
CA ALA A 17 19.59 -6.00 16.72
C ALA A 17 19.12 -6.15 18.17
N GLU A 18 18.03 -5.48 18.51
CA GLU A 18 17.35 -5.68 19.79
C GLU A 18 16.64 -7.04 19.80
N TYR A 19 16.71 -7.77 20.91
CA TYR A 19 15.97 -9.03 21.11
C TYR A 19 15.32 -9.07 22.49
N VAL A 20 14.07 -9.49 22.52
CA VAL A 20 13.30 -9.76 23.74
C VAL A 20 12.66 -11.13 23.62
N GLU A 21 12.92 -11.99 24.60
CA GLU A 21 12.32 -13.32 24.69
C GLU A 21 10.84 -13.23 25.09
N LEU A 22 9.97 -13.90 24.32
CA LEU A 22 8.50 -13.87 24.51
C LEU A 22 7.90 -15.29 24.43
N ASP A 23 8.59 -16.33 24.90
CA ASP A 23 8.26 -17.72 24.59
C ASP A 23 6.99 -18.26 25.25
N HIS A 24 6.62 -17.77 26.42
CA HIS A 24 5.53 -18.33 27.23
C HIS A 24 4.16 -17.71 26.97
N LEU A 25 4.00 -16.93 25.89
CA LEU A 25 2.75 -16.26 25.57
C LEU A 25 1.79 -17.18 24.79
N PRO A 26 0.47 -17.11 25.07
CA PRO A 26 -0.53 -17.91 24.36
C PRO A 26 -0.70 -17.48 22.90
N GLU A 27 -1.17 -18.42 22.06
CA GLU A 27 -1.49 -18.15 20.65
C GLU A 27 -2.86 -17.45 20.55
N LYS A 28 -2.83 -16.13 20.38
CA LYS A 28 -4.03 -15.28 20.30
C LYS A 28 -4.41 -14.85 18.90
N VAL A 29 -3.50 -15.03 17.92
CA VAL A 29 -3.69 -14.55 16.56
C VAL A 29 -3.49 -15.68 15.56
N LEU A 30 -4.45 -15.87 14.65
CA LEU A 30 -4.27 -16.63 13.43
C LEU A 30 -4.10 -15.66 12.25
N GLN A 31 -2.96 -15.74 11.58
CA GLN A 31 -2.61 -14.88 10.46
C GLN A 31 -2.62 -15.65 9.14
N PHE A 32 -3.41 -15.18 8.19
CA PHE A 32 -3.42 -15.67 6.81
C PHE A 32 -2.47 -14.85 5.93
N GLY A 33 -1.30 -15.40 5.68
CA GLY A 33 -0.23 -14.77 4.89
C GLY A 33 1.09 -14.70 5.64
N LYS A 34 2.19 -15.05 4.96
CA LYS A 34 3.57 -15.06 5.46
C LYS A 34 4.43 -13.99 4.78
N GLY A 35 3.80 -13.04 4.08
CA GLY A 35 4.51 -12.02 3.29
C GLY A 35 5.29 -11.03 4.13
N ASN A 36 6.27 -10.35 3.49
CA ASN A 36 7.10 -9.35 4.12
C ASN A 36 6.29 -8.23 4.79
N PHE A 37 5.16 -7.85 4.17
CA PHE A 37 4.32 -6.77 4.70
C PHE A 37 3.80 -7.10 6.10
N LEU A 38 3.09 -8.22 6.30
CA LEU A 38 2.56 -8.56 7.63
C LEU A 38 3.66 -8.72 8.66
N ARG A 39 4.78 -9.34 8.27
CA ARG A 39 5.92 -9.54 9.18
C ARG A 39 6.55 -8.22 9.65
N ALA A 40 6.68 -7.24 8.77
CA ALA A 40 7.21 -5.92 9.12
C ALA A 40 6.11 -4.92 9.53
N PHE A 41 4.85 -5.30 9.62
CA PHE A 41 3.74 -4.43 9.99
C PHE A 41 2.99 -4.98 11.20
N VAL A 42 2.12 -5.99 11.04
CA VAL A 42 1.30 -6.48 12.14
C VAL A 42 2.10 -7.29 13.15
N ASP A 43 2.95 -8.22 12.70
CA ASP A 43 3.77 -9.05 13.60
C ASP A 43 4.75 -8.17 14.41
N TRP A 44 5.31 -7.13 13.76
CA TRP A 44 6.11 -6.11 14.42
C TRP A 44 5.30 -5.31 15.45
N GLN A 45 4.07 -4.89 15.13
CA GLN A 45 3.22 -4.16 16.08
C GLN A 45 2.84 -5.02 17.28
N ILE A 46 2.51 -6.29 17.07
CA ILE A 46 2.25 -7.25 18.16
C ILE A 46 3.49 -7.45 19.01
N HIS A 47 4.69 -7.51 18.40
CA HIS A 47 5.94 -7.56 19.13
C HIS A 47 6.13 -6.31 20.01
N GLN A 48 5.87 -5.10 19.51
CA GLN A 48 5.93 -3.86 20.30
C GLN A 48 4.94 -3.87 21.49
N LEU A 49 3.73 -4.39 21.28
CA LEU A 49 2.76 -4.56 22.35
C LEU A 49 3.24 -5.55 23.41
N ASN A 50 3.82 -6.67 23.00
CA ASN A 50 4.31 -7.72 23.89
C ASN A 50 5.51 -7.24 24.72
N LYS A 51 6.42 -6.45 24.13
CA LYS A 51 7.53 -5.81 24.86
C LYS A 51 7.04 -4.95 26.03
N GLN A 52 5.86 -4.35 25.88
CA GLN A 52 5.25 -3.49 26.88
C GLN A 52 4.20 -4.23 27.76
N HIS A 53 4.07 -5.55 27.63
CA HIS A 53 3.09 -6.39 28.33
C HIS A 53 1.63 -5.96 28.11
N LEU A 54 1.31 -5.37 26.95
CA LEU A 54 -0.01 -4.84 26.65
C LEU A 54 -0.93 -5.87 25.98
N PHE A 55 -0.41 -6.79 25.17
CA PHE A 55 -1.21 -7.79 24.47
C PHE A 55 -0.98 -9.21 25.01
N ASN A 56 0.26 -9.58 25.27
CA ASN A 56 0.66 -10.89 25.81
C ASN A 56 0.13 -12.06 24.97
N GLY A 57 0.37 -12.04 23.67
CA GLY A 57 -0.10 -13.07 22.74
C GLY A 57 0.81 -13.25 21.54
N LYS A 58 0.82 -14.47 21.01
CA LYS A 58 1.61 -14.85 19.83
C LYS A 58 0.76 -15.07 18.58
N VAL A 59 1.44 -15.00 17.44
CA VAL A 59 0.88 -15.16 16.10
C VAL A 59 1.20 -16.56 15.57
N VAL A 60 0.17 -17.27 15.12
CA VAL A 60 0.32 -18.45 14.26
C VAL A 60 0.12 -18.01 12.82
N ILE A 61 1.13 -18.17 12.01
CA ILE A 61 1.06 -17.87 10.57
C ILE A 61 0.57 -19.09 9.80
N TYR A 62 -0.39 -18.93 8.91
CA TYR A 62 -0.81 -19.92 7.95
C TYR A 62 -0.63 -19.40 6.51
N GLN A 63 0.01 -20.19 5.66
CA GLN A 63 0.19 -19.89 4.24
C GLN A 63 -1.06 -20.30 3.45
N PRO A 64 -1.89 -19.36 2.96
CA PRO A 64 -3.20 -19.69 2.37
C PRO A 64 -3.15 -20.20 0.93
N SER A 65 -2.00 -20.14 0.26
CA SER A 65 -1.80 -20.51 -1.14
C SER A 65 -0.66 -21.53 -1.31
N PRO A 66 -0.82 -22.56 -2.16
CA PRO A 66 0.24 -23.51 -2.46
C PRO A 66 1.41 -22.88 -3.24
N HIS A 67 1.14 -21.78 -3.95
CA HIS A 67 2.11 -21.07 -4.78
C HIS A 67 2.69 -19.83 -4.12
N GLY A 68 2.50 -19.68 -2.82
CA GLY A 68 3.04 -18.56 -2.06
C GLY A 68 4.56 -18.45 -2.26
N GLN A 69 5.01 -17.32 -2.81
CA GLN A 69 6.43 -17.09 -3.16
C GLN A 69 7.35 -17.00 -1.94
N SER A 70 6.81 -16.97 -0.73
CA SER A 70 7.62 -16.89 0.48
C SER A 70 8.25 -18.24 0.82
N LYS A 71 9.46 -18.44 0.32
CA LYS A 71 10.35 -19.55 0.72
C LYS A 71 11.01 -19.29 2.09
N VAL A 72 10.40 -18.50 2.95
CA VAL A 72 10.96 -18.19 4.26
C VAL A 72 10.74 -19.39 5.16
N PHE A 73 11.81 -20.04 5.52
CA PHE A 73 11.83 -21.19 6.45
C PHE A 73 12.07 -20.64 7.87
N LEU A 74 11.00 -20.10 8.49
CA LEU A 74 11.09 -19.59 9.85
C LEU A 74 11.34 -20.71 10.88
N GLU A 75 10.98 -21.94 10.58
CA GLU A 75 11.19 -23.11 11.44
C GLU A 75 12.68 -23.30 11.77
N ASP A 76 13.56 -23.09 10.80
CA ASP A 76 15.02 -23.22 10.97
C ASP A 76 15.61 -22.12 11.89
N GLN A 77 14.83 -21.10 12.20
CA GLN A 77 15.21 -19.92 12.98
C GLN A 77 14.38 -19.75 14.27
N ASP A 78 13.81 -20.83 14.79
CA ASP A 78 12.91 -20.78 15.96
C ASP A 78 11.76 -19.77 15.79
N PHE A 79 11.30 -19.57 14.55
CA PHE A 79 10.30 -18.58 14.11
C PHE A 79 10.70 -17.11 14.34
N LEU A 80 11.99 -16.87 14.62
CA LEU A 80 12.57 -15.53 14.71
C LEU A 80 12.89 -14.98 13.32
N TYR A 81 12.88 -13.67 13.19
CA TYR A 81 13.40 -12.94 12.03
C TYR A 81 13.67 -11.48 12.40
N THR A 82 14.54 -10.82 11.66
CA THR A 82 14.87 -9.43 11.90
C THR A 82 14.05 -8.49 11.03
N VAL A 83 13.44 -7.48 11.65
CA VAL A 83 12.90 -6.32 10.96
C VAL A 83 13.93 -5.20 11.05
N VAL A 84 14.29 -4.67 9.89
CA VAL A 84 15.17 -3.50 9.76
C VAL A 84 14.32 -2.31 9.31
N LEU A 85 14.28 -1.26 10.12
CA LEU A 85 13.59 -0.02 9.78
C LEU A 85 14.61 1.05 9.39
N ARG A 86 14.52 1.51 8.14
CA ARG A 86 15.44 2.50 7.58
C ARG A 86 14.70 3.64 6.89
N GLY A 87 15.07 4.87 7.20
CA GLY A 87 14.42 6.04 6.62
C GLY A 87 14.72 7.33 7.34
N ILE A 88 13.81 8.26 7.21
CA ILE A 88 13.81 9.52 7.96
C ILE A 88 12.54 9.56 8.81
N GLU A 89 12.68 9.95 10.06
CA GLU A 89 11.57 10.16 10.98
C GLU A 89 11.87 11.37 11.87
N ASN A 90 10.98 12.35 11.89
CA ASN A 90 11.16 13.62 12.61
C ASN A 90 12.49 14.32 12.26
N GLY A 91 12.86 14.36 10.98
CA GLY A 91 14.07 14.97 10.45
C GLY A 91 15.37 14.20 10.73
N LYS A 92 15.30 13.02 11.35
CA LYS A 92 16.47 12.21 11.69
C LYS A 92 16.52 10.93 10.89
N LYS A 93 17.73 10.53 10.48
CA LYS A 93 17.95 9.21 9.89
C LYS A 93 17.70 8.13 10.94
N VAL A 94 16.88 7.15 10.58
CA VAL A 94 16.62 5.94 11.36
C VAL A 94 17.25 4.77 10.62
N ASP A 95 17.98 3.93 11.33
CA ASP A 95 18.49 2.64 10.85
C ASP A 95 18.57 1.72 12.07
N THR A 96 17.47 1.06 12.37
CA THR A 96 17.31 0.18 13.53
C THR A 96 17.00 -1.24 13.08
N SER A 97 17.43 -2.20 13.89
CA SER A 97 17.21 -3.63 13.66
C SER A 97 16.66 -4.25 14.92
N GLU A 98 15.60 -5.05 14.78
CA GLU A 98 14.93 -5.71 15.88
C GLU A 98 14.58 -7.15 15.52
N VAL A 99 14.90 -8.09 16.40
CA VAL A 99 14.51 -9.50 16.24
C VAL A 99 13.06 -9.66 16.70
N ILE A 100 12.21 -10.04 15.78
CA ILE A 100 10.79 -10.28 16.06
C ILE A 100 10.61 -11.68 16.62
N SER A 101 9.99 -11.76 17.80
CA SER A 101 9.69 -12.99 18.54
C SER A 101 8.20 -13.17 18.82
N SER A 102 7.33 -12.38 18.16
CA SER A 102 5.87 -12.48 18.29
C SER A 102 5.26 -13.70 17.60
N VAL A 103 5.97 -14.35 16.68
CA VAL A 103 5.49 -15.53 15.96
C VAL A 103 5.80 -16.78 16.77
N SER A 104 4.81 -17.67 16.97
CA SER A 104 4.97 -18.96 17.65
C SER A 104 5.33 -20.08 16.70
N ARG A 105 4.67 -20.10 15.53
CA ARG A 105 4.87 -21.10 14.49
C ARG A 105 4.33 -20.63 13.15
N SER A 106 4.80 -21.25 12.07
CA SER A 106 4.36 -21.02 10.69
C SER A 106 3.86 -22.34 10.09
N LEU A 107 2.64 -22.34 9.56
CA LEU A 107 2.00 -23.48 8.95
C LEU A 107 2.02 -23.31 7.42
N SER A 108 2.45 -24.36 6.71
CA SER A 108 2.37 -24.43 5.25
C SER A 108 0.94 -24.67 4.78
N TYR A 109 0.70 -24.50 3.48
CA TYR A 109 -0.62 -24.67 2.87
C TYR A 109 -1.26 -26.05 3.20
N ASP A 110 -0.48 -27.12 3.11
CA ASP A 110 -0.90 -28.51 3.37
C ASP A 110 -1.16 -28.81 4.85
N GLN A 111 -0.71 -27.95 5.76
CA GLN A 111 -0.97 -28.05 7.19
C GLN A 111 -2.29 -27.41 7.64
N TRP A 112 -3.28 -27.32 6.74
CA TRP A 112 -4.60 -26.74 7.04
C TRP A 112 -5.27 -27.37 8.26
N SER A 113 -5.19 -28.69 8.42
CA SER A 113 -5.73 -29.39 9.58
C SER A 113 -5.13 -28.90 10.93
N HIS A 114 -3.86 -28.45 10.91
CA HIS A 114 -3.23 -27.85 12.09
C HIS A 114 -3.76 -26.44 12.35
N ALA A 115 -4.04 -25.67 11.28
CA ALA A 115 -4.70 -24.37 11.44
C ALA A 115 -6.12 -24.53 12.01
N LEU A 116 -6.90 -25.52 11.54
CA LEU A 116 -8.23 -25.79 12.05
C LEU A 116 -8.26 -26.17 13.54
N LYS A 117 -7.19 -26.78 14.08
CA LYS A 117 -7.12 -27.07 15.52
C LYS A 117 -7.16 -25.83 16.39
N LEU A 118 -6.69 -24.68 15.88
CA LEU A 118 -6.78 -23.41 16.61
C LEU A 118 -8.23 -22.94 16.79
N ALA A 119 -9.15 -23.42 15.97
CA ALA A 119 -10.57 -23.07 16.10
C ALA A 119 -11.15 -23.48 17.48
N SER A 120 -10.57 -24.48 18.14
CA SER A 120 -10.98 -24.91 19.49
C SER A 120 -10.27 -24.17 20.64
N SER A 121 -9.35 -23.25 20.35
CA SER A 121 -8.67 -22.47 21.37
C SER A 121 -9.56 -21.32 21.88
N GLU A 122 -9.78 -21.25 23.18
CA GLU A 122 -10.47 -20.12 23.82
C GLU A 122 -9.58 -18.88 23.89
N GLU A 123 -8.25 -19.04 23.82
CA GLU A 123 -7.27 -17.95 23.82
C GLU A 123 -7.20 -17.19 22.49
N LEU A 124 -7.71 -17.78 21.40
CA LEU A 124 -7.70 -17.13 20.10
C LEU A 124 -8.68 -15.95 20.07
N GLU A 125 -8.19 -14.76 19.78
CA GLU A 125 -8.94 -13.50 19.80
C GLU A 125 -9.01 -12.85 18.41
N LEU A 126 -7.97 -13.02 17.56
CA LEU A 126 -7.79 -12.26 16.33
C LEU A 126 -7.57 -13.15 15.11
N ILE A 127 -8.14 -12.74 13.99
CA ILE A 127 -7.76 -13.21 12.65
C ILE A 127 -7.27 -12.02 11.84
N ILE A 128 -6.08 -12.16 11.26
CA ILE A 128 -5.43 -11.13 10.43
C ILE A 128 -5.13 -11.72 9.06
N SER A 129 -5.28 -10.94 8.00
CA SER A 129 -4.97 -11.41 6.64
C SER A 129 -4.30 -10.34 5.78
N ASN A 130 -3.47 -10.82 4.86
CA ASN A 130 -3.02 -10.07 3.69
C ASN A 130 -2.67 -11.10 2.60
N THR A 131 -3.69 -11.48 1.84
CA THR A 131 -3.66 -12.58 0.87
C THR A 131 -3.53 -12.10 -0.57
N THR A 132 -3.20 -10.85 -0.81
CA THR A 132 -3.18 -10.08 -2.05
C THR A 132 -4.54 -9.42 -2.37
N GLU A 133 -4.54 -8.47 -3.32
CA GLU A 133 -5.78 -7.79 -3.77
C GLU A 133 -6.82 -8.77 -4.34
N ALA A 134 -6.37 -9.88 -4.95
CA ALA A 134 -7.23 -10.95 -5.45
C ALA A 134 -7.65 -11.96 -4.37
N GLY A 135 -7.16 -11.84 -3.13
CA GLY A 135 -7.39 -12.85 -2.08
C GLY A 135 -8.79 -12.82 -1.49
N ILE A 136 -9.43 -11.64 -1.39
CA ILE A 136 -10.83 -11.50 -0.95
C ILE A 136 -11.73 -11.58 -2.18
N THR A 137 -11.93 -12.79 -2.68
CA THR A 137 -12.81 -13.09 -3.82
C THR A 137 -13.71 -14.28 -3.52
N TYR A 138 -14.90 -14.28 -4.12
CA TYR A 138 -15.79 -15.42 -4.07
C TYR A 138 -15.51 -16.35 -5.24
N VAL A 139 -15.27 -17.62 -4.93
CA VAL A 139 -15.13 -18.71 -5.91
C VAL A 139 -16.16 -19.77 -5.56
N ALA A 140 -17.06 -20.10 -6.48
CA ALA A 140 -18.05 -21.15 -6.24
C ALA A 140 -17.36 -22.49 -6.02
N GLU A 141 -17.61 -23.10 -4.87
CA GLU A 141 -17.10 -24.43 -4.50
C GLU A 141 -18.10 -25.16 -3.60
N THR A 142 -18.10 -26.48 -3.68
CA THR A 142 -18.90 -27.32 -2.79
C THR A 142 -18.38 -27.26 -1.37
N PRO A 143 -19.24 -27.51 -0.34
CA PRO A 143 -18.76 -27.59 1.04
C PRO A 143 -17.60 -28.58 1.13
N PRO A 144 -16.42 -28.15 1.60
CA PRO A 144 -15.28 -29.04 1.74
C PRO A 144 -15.51 -30.02 2.89
N ASN A 145 -15.01 -31.25 2.75
CA ASN A 145 -14.86 -32.14 3.89
C ASN A 145 -13.78 -31.61 4.85
N GLN A 146 -13.73 -32.11 6.08
CA GLN A 146 -12.73 -31.66 7.06
C GLN A 146 -11.26 -31.87 6.63
N GLU A 147 -11.01 -32.78 5.70
CA GLU A 147 -9.68 -33.04 5.14
C GLU A 147 -9.35 -32.16 3.91
N ASP A 148 -10.37 -31.55 3.31
CA ASP A 148 -10.19 -30.72 2.12
C ASP A 148 -9.75 -29.31 2.49
N ILE A 149 -8.87 -28.73 1.65
CA ILE A 149 -8.46 -27.33 1.80
C ILE A 149 -9.32 -26.46 0.90
N PRO A 150 -10.16 -25.55 1.43
CA PRO A 150 -10.95 -24.64 0.61
C PRO A 150 -10.05 -23.79 -0.33
N LYS A 151 -10.54 -23.47 -1.51
CA LYS A 151 -9.75 -22.79 -2.55
C LYS A 151 -9.48 -21.33 -2.21
N SER A 152 -10.53 -20.58 -1.87
CA SER A 152 -10.40 -19.15 -1.58
C SER A 152 -10.14 -18.87 -0.11
N PHE A 153 -9.60 -17.68 0.20
CA PHE A 153 -9.42 -17.24 1.59
C PHE A 153 -10.77 -17.08 2.32
N PRO A 154 -11.80 -16.43 1.75
CA PRO A 154 -13.10 -16.34 2.43
C PRO A 154 -13.74 -17.71 2.72
N ALA A 155 -13.53 -18.71 1.84
CA ALA A 155 -13.98 -20.08 2.09
C ALA A 155 -13.24 -20.73 3.26
N LYS A 156 -11.90 -20.56 3.33
CA LYS A 156 -11.08 -21.02 4.47
C LYS A 156 -11.56 -20.38 5.77
N LEU A 157 -11.81 -19.07 5.76
CA LEU A 157 -12.32 -18.35 6.92
C LEU A 157 -13.68 -18.89 7.35
N THR A 158 -14.59 -19.14 6.41
CA THR A 158 -15.91 -19.70 6.70
C THR A 158 -15.80 -21.07 7.37
N MET A 159 -14.96 -21.95 6.81
CA MET A 159 -14.71 -23.28 7.38
C MET A 159 -14.09 -23.20 8.79
N PHE A 160 -13.12 -22.30 8.98
CA PHE A 160 -12.49 -22.09 10.29
C PHE A 160 -13.49 -21.62 11.34
N LEU A 161 -14.32 -20.64 11.00
CA LEU A 161 -15.36 -20.10 11.88
C LEU A 161 -16.43 -21.17 12.19
N PHE A 162 -16.79 -21.99 11.21
CA PHE A 162 -17.74 -23.09 11.41
C PHE A 162 -17.17 -24.17 12.34
N GLU A 163 -15.90 -24.55 12.17
CA GLU A 163 -15.21 -25.46 13.08
C GLU A 163 -15.18 -24.92 14.52
N ARG A 164 -14.88 -23.61 14.68
CA ARG A 164 -14.91 -22.94 15.99
C ARG A 164 -16.30 -23.01 16.63
N TYR A 165 -17.32 -22.66 15.88
CA TYR A 165 -18.70 -22.73 16.33
C TYR A 165 -19.12 -24.12 16.78
N GLN A 166 -18.73 -25.17 16.04
CA GLN A 166 -19.03 -26.56 16.39
C GLN A 166 -18.26 -27.03 17.63
N ARG A 167 -16.96 -26.75 17.71
CA ARG A 167 -16.08 -27.24 18.76
C ARG A 167 -16.35 -26.61 20.13
N LEU A 168 -16.55 -25.32 20.16
CA LEU A 168 -16.77 -24.59 21.41
C LEU A 168 -18.25 -24.55 21.81
N GLY A 169 -19.15 -24.93 20.89
CA GLY A 169 -20.59 -24.97 21.08
C GLY A 169 -21.26 -23.60 20.88
N GLU A 170 -22.45 -23.63 20.33
CA GLU A 170 -23.23 -22.46 19.88
C GLU A 170 -23.28 -21.30 20.87
N ARG A 171 -23.47 -21.58 22.15
CA ARG A 171 -23.64 -20.56 23.19
C ARG A 171 -22.33 -20.08 23.82
N LYS A 172 -21.26 -20.86 23.68
CA LYS A 172 -19.99 -20.62 24.38
C LYS A 172 -18.87 -20.13 23.47
N ALA A 173 -18.99 -20.37 22.14
CA ALA A 173 -17.96 -19.97 21.19
C ALA A 173 -17.77 -18.44 21.24
N PRO A 174 -16.64 -17.95 21.77
CA PRO A 174 -16.35 -16.51 21.72
C PRO A 174 -16.15 -16.10 20.26
N GLY A 175 -16.66 -14.92 19.91
CA GLY A 175 -16.41 -14.33 18.61
C GLY A 175 -14.94 -13.92 18.45
N LEU A 176 -14.57 -13.65 17.21
CA LEU A 176 -13.24 -13.21 16.84
C LEU A 176 -13.30 -11.80 16.22
N THR A 177 -12.23 -11.04 16.39
CA THR A 177 -12.00 -9.82 15.65
C THR A 177 -11.21 -10.16 14.38
N ILE A 178 -11.72 -9.77 13.22
CA ILE A 178 -11.17 -10.07 11.91
C ILE A 178 -10.68 -8.77 11.26
N LEU A 179 -9.37 -8.69 11.01
CA LEU A 179 -8.65 -7.52 10.51
C LEU A 179 -7.98 -7.85 9.16
N PRO A 180 -8.69 -7.77 8.04
CA PRO A 180 -8.07 -7.90 6.72
C PRO A 180 -7.20 -6.67 6.41
N CYS A 181 -5.97 -6.89 5.95
CA CYS A 181 -5.02 -5.84 5.54
C CYS A 181 -4.83 -5.78 4.03
N GLU A 182 -5.71 -6.38 3.26
CA GLU A 182 -5.72 -6.33 1.80
C GLU A 182 -6.06 -4.91 1.32
N LEU A 183 -5.40 -4.46 0.24
CA LEU A 183 -5.61 -3.13 -0.35
C LEU A 183 -6.91 -3.07 -1.18
N ILE A 184 -8.02 -3.40 -0.55
CA ILE A 184 -9.35 -3.42 -1.13
C ILE A 184 -10.23 -2.45 -0.36
N GLU A 185 -11.07 -1.71 -1.09
CA GLU A 185 -12.04 -0.84 -0.46
C GLU A 185 -13.09 -1.66 0.31
N GLN A 186 -13.36 -1.25 1.57
CA GLN A 186 -14.27 -1.96 2.47
C GLN A 186 -13.91 -3.45 2.63
N ASN A 187 -12.62 -3.73 2.83
CA ASN A 187 -12.06 -5.09 2.89
C ASN A 187 -12.76 -5.97 3.93
N GLY A 188 -13.02 -5.47 5.13
CA GLY A 188 -13.75 -6.19 6.18
C GLY A 188 -15.21 -6.48 5.82
N THR A 189 -15.91 -5.49 5.26
CA THR A 189 -17.29 -5.63 4.79
C THR A 189 -17.40 -6.70 3.70
N LYS A 190 -16.54 -6.64 2.69
CA LYS A 190 -16.50 -7.63 1.60
C LYS A 190 -16.16 -9.03 2.11
N LEU A 191 -15.19 -9.13 3.01
CA LEU A 191 -14.83 -10.41 3.60
C LEU A 191 -16.00 -11.03 4.36
N LYS A 192 -16.72 -10.22 5.14
CA LYS A 192 -17.95 -10.65 5.84
C LYS A 192 -19.02 -11.11 4.85
N GLU A 193 -19.27 -10.34 3.79
CA GLU A 193 -20.27 -10.68 2.75
C GLU A 193 -19.97 -12.03 2.11
N TYR A 194 -18.70 -12.29 1.73
CA TYR A 194 -18.32 -13.57 1.13
C TYR A 194 -18.38 -14.72 2.14
N THR A 195 -17.95 -14.50 3.40
CA THR A 195 -18.07 -15.50 4.48
C THR A 195 -19.53 -15.89 4.69
N MET A 196 -20.44 -14.91 4.75
CA MET A 196 -21.88 -15.15 4.87
C MET A 196 -22.47 -15.82 3.64
N LYS A 197 -21.95 -15.49 2.45
CA LYS A 197 -22.38 -16.13 1.20
C LYS A 197 -21.99 -17.60 1.19
N TYR A 198 -20.74 -17.94 1.53
CA TYR A 198 -20.32 -19.36 1.66
C TYR A 198 -21.16 -20.11 2.69
N ALA A 199 -21.44 -19.52 3.84
CA ALA A 199 -22.28 -20.15 4.85
C ALA A 199 -23.68 -20.50 4.33
N ARG A 200 -24.29 -19.65 3.49
CA ARG A 200 -25.58 -19.91 2.86
C ARG A 200 -25.47 -20.94 1.74
N ASP A 201 -24.51 -20.79 0.84
CA ASP A 201 -24.33 -21.70 -0.32
C ASP A 201 -24.00 -23.13 0.13
N TRP A 202 -23.26 -23.27 1.24
CA TRP A 202 -22.97 -24.55 1.88
C TRP A 202 -24.10 -25.05 2.80
N GLN A 203 -25.22 -24.34 2.87
CA GLN A 203 -26.40 -24.69 3.69
C GLN A 203 -26.04 -24.93 5.16
N LEU A 204 -25.10 -24.15 5.70
CA LEU A 204 -24.74 -24.24 7.11
C LEU A 204 -25.90 -23.75 8.01
N PRO A 205 -25.95 -24.18 9.29
CA PRO A 205 -27.05 -23.84 10.20
C PRO A 205 -27.32 -22.31 10.28
N VAL A 206 -28.58 -21.94 10.32
CA VAL A 206 -28.99 -20.53 10.48
C VAL A 206 -28.40 -19.93 11.75
N SER A 207 -28.35 -20.71 12.85
CA SER A 207 -27.74 -20.29 14.11
C SER A 207 -26.23 -19.98 13.98
N PHE A 208 -25.52 -20.67 13.10
CA PHE A 208 -24.13 -20.32 12.78
C PHE A 208 -24.04 -18.98 12.02
N ILE A 209 -24.92 -18.75 11.05
CA ILE A 209 -24.98 -17.48 10.31
C ILE A 209 -25.25 -16.31 11.28
N GLU A 210 -26.19 -16.49 12.21
CA GLU A 210 -26.46 -15.52 13.27
C GLU A 210 -25.26 -15.31 14.21
N TRP A 211 -24.53 -16.37 14.52
CA TRP A 211 -23.30 -16.28 15.34
C TRP A 211 -22.20 -15.50 14.60
N ILE A 212 -21.99 -15.70 13.28
CA ILE A 212 -21.07 -14.89 12.51
C ILE A 212 -21.46 -13.40 12.65
N GLU A 213 -22.72 -13.10 12.44
CA GLU A 213 -23.20 -11.73 12.40
C GLU A 213 -23.12 -11.00 13.75
N LYS A 214 -23.48 -11.70 14.85
CA LYS A 214 -23.66 -11.09 16.16
C LYS A 214 -22.42 -11.17 17.06
N LYS A 215 -21.54 -12.15 16.85
CA LYS A 215 -20.43 -12.43 17.76
C LYS A 215 -19.04 -12.10 17.17
N ASN A 216 -18.92 -12.05 15.84
CA ASN A 216 -17.66 -11.76 15.19
C ASN A 216 -17.65 -10.33 14.67
N THR A 217 -16.52 -9.65 14.84
CA THR A 217 -16.32 -8.28 14.38
C THR A 217 -15.40 -8.28 13.17
N PHE A 218 -15.94 -7.89 12.01
CA PHE A 218 -15.18 -7.69 10.78
C PHE A 218 -14.89 -6.19 10.64
N CYS A 219 -13.65 -5.79 10.82
CA CYS A 219 -13.26 -4.39 10.70
C CYS A 219 -12.77 -4.08 9.30
N ASN A 220 -13.22 -2.97 8.74
CA ASN A 220 -12.52 -2.39 7.61
C ASN A 220 -11.19 -1.81 8.09
N THR A 221 -10.16 -1.90 7.25
CA THR A 221 -8.83 -1.42 7.61
C THR A 221 -8.18 -0.64 6.48
N LEU A 222 -7.29 0.28 6.84
CA LEU A 222 -6.35 0.92 5.93
C LEU A 222 -4.95 0.78 6.53
N VAL A 223 -4.03 0.25 5.73
CA VAL A 223 -2.63 0.06 6.13
C VAL A 223 -1.71 0.90 5.25
N ASP A 224 -0.66 1.44 5.84
CA ASP A 224 0.36 2.20 5.12
C ASP A 224 1.73 2.04 5.78
N ARG A 225 2.62 1.35 5.12
CA ARG A 225 4.06 1.24 5.35
C ARG A 225 4.71 0.75 4.08
N ILE A 226 5.79 1.38 3.64
CA ILE A 226 6.63 0.81 2.58
C ILE A 226 7.48 -0.29 3.19
N VAL A 227 7.32 -1.50 2.68
CA VAL A 227 8.13 -2.68 3.04
C VAL A 227 8.77 -3.19 1.77
N THR A 228 10.06 -2.96 1.63
CA THR A 228 10.84 -3.41 0.46
C THR A 228 11.15 -4.90 0.50
N GLY A 229 11.03 -5.51 1.69
CA GLY A 229 11.16 -6.94 1.88
C GLY A 229 12.59 -7.41 2.09
N TYR A 230 12.90 -8.63 1.62
CA TYR A 230 14.21 -9.22 1.76
C TYR A 230 15.22 -8.55 0.81
N PRO A 231 16.35 -8.01 1.31
CA PRO A 231 17.29 -7.21 0.51
C PRO A 231 18.29 -8.11 -0.24
N HIS A 232 17.84 -8.80 -1.28
CA HIS A 232 18.61 -9.81 -2.03
C HIS A 232 20.01 -9.32 -2.45
N ASP A 233 20.10 -8.08 -2.92
CA ASP A 233 21.36 -7.53 -3.50
C ASP A 233 22.37 -7.09 -2.43
N SER A 234 21.95 -6.91 -1.18
CA SER A 234 22.78 -6.41 -0.07
C SER A 234 22.67 -7.26 1.20
N ILE A 235 22.14 -8.46 1.12
CA ILE A 235 21.88 -9.31 2.30
C ILE A 235 23.16 -9.63 3.10
N GLU A 236 24.27 -9.78 2.44
CA GLU A 236 25.56 -10.08 3.08
C GLU A 236 25.99 -8.94 4.01
N GLU A 237 25.79 -7.67 3.62
CA GLU A 237 26.07 -6.50 4.45
C GLU A 237 25.21 -6.49 5.73
N TYR A 238 23.94 -6.90 5.60
CA TYR A 238 23.05 -7.03 6.76
C TYR A 238 23.51 -8.17 7.68
N HIS A 239 23.85 -9.33 7.13
CA HIS A 239 24.31 -10.45 7.91
C HIS A 239 25.63 -10.13 8.66
N GLU A 240 26.58 -9.47 8.01
CA GLU A 240 27.80 -9.01 8.64
C GLU A 240 27.52 -8.03 9.80
N ARG A 241 26.63 -7.07 9.57
CA ARG A 241 26.24 -6.08 10.59
C ARG A 241 25.54 -6.73 11.78
N LEU A 242 24.66 -7.71 11.53
CA LEU A 242 23.89 -8.40 12.56
C LEU A 242 24.71 -9.45 13.32
N GLY A 243 25.70 -10.04 12.69
CA GLY A 243 26.51 -11.13 13.22
C GLY A 243 25.94 -12.53 13.00
N TYR A 244 24.84 -12.64 12.25
CA TYR A 244 24.16 -13.91 11.93
C TYR A 244 23.48 -13.87 10.55
N GLU A 245 23.20 -15.06 10.01
CA GLU A 245 22.38 -15.22 8.82
C GLU A 245 20.87 -15.25 9.19
N ASP A 246 20.07 -14.47 8.48
CA ASP A 246 18.64 -14.41 8.66
C ASP A 246 17.90 -14.52 7.30
N LYS A 247 17.30 -15.68 7.05
CA LYS A 247 16.51 -15.95 5.83
C LYS A 247 15.16 -15.26 5.84
N GLY A 248 14.72 -14.81 7.00
CA GLY A 248 13.47 -14.12 7.25
C GLY A 248 13.60 -12.60 7.32
N LEU A 249 14.81 -12.04 7.21
CA LEU A 249 15.02 -10.60 7.31
C LEU A 249 14.11 -9.83 6.37
N THR A 250 13.54 -8.75 6.85
CA THR A 250 12.70 -7.87 6.06
C THR A 250 12.98 -6.40 6.38
N VAL A 251 13.04 -5.59 5.34
CA VAL A 251 13.34 -4.16 5.43
C VAL A 251 12.06 -3.37 5.18
N GLY A 252 11.85 -2.34 5.99
CA GLY A 252 10.76 -1.39 5.83
C GLY A 252 11.15 0.01 6.27
N GLU A 253 10.24 0.96 6.06
CA GLU A 253 10.39 2.33 6.54
C GLU A 253 9.94 2.46 8.01
N PRO A 254 10.41 3.48 8.77
CA PRO A 254 9.93 3.76 10.13
C PRO A 254 8.44 4.12 10.16
N TYR A 255 7.99 4.92 9.20
CA TYR A 255 6.58 5.31 9.11
C TYR A 255 5.66 4.11 9.02
N HIS A 256 4.57 4.15 9.75
CA HIS A 256 3.46 3.21 9.65
C HIS A 256 2.15 3.94 9.97
N LEU A 257 1.07 3.49 9.35
CA LEU A 257 -0.29 3.93 9.69
C LEU A 257 -1.20 2.72 9.62
N PHE A 258 -1.95 2.49 10.69
CA PHE A 258 -3.01 1.50 10.72
C PHE A 258 -4.32 2.19 11.12
N VAL A 259 -5.27 2.27 10.19
CA VAL A 259 -6.63 2.74 10.48
C VAL A 259 -7.54 1.55 10.57
N ILE A 260 -8.31 1.45 11.64
CA ILE A 260 -9.19 0.33 11.95
C ILE A 260 -10.58 0.88 12.24
N ASP A 261 -11.57 0.45 11.46
CA ASP A 261 -12.98 0.71 11.72
C ASP A 261 -13.49 -0.25 12.81
N GLY A 262 -13.11 0.02 14.06
CA GLY A 262 -13.40 -0.82 15.21
C GLY A 262 -13.75 0.00 16.45
N GLY A 263 -14.73 -0.50 17.22
CA GLY A 263 -15.14 0.11 18.47
C GLY A 263 -14.19 -0.18 19.64
N GLU A 264 -14.59 0.23 20.84
CA GLU A 264 -13.79 0.06 22.06
C GLU A 264 -13.44 -1.40 22.37
N ASP A 265 -14.29 -2.36 22.01
CA ASP A 265 -14.01 -3.78 22.21
C ASP A 265 -12.79 -4.23 21.39
N VAL A 266 -12.70 -3.78 20.14
CA VAL A 266 -11.53 -4.06 19.27
C VAL A 266 -10.28 -3.41 19.83
N GLN A 267 -10.40 -2.17 20.33
CA GLN A 267 -9.28 -1.43 20.93
C GLN A 267 -8.78 -2.13 22.22
N ARG A 268 -9.67 -2.76 22.99
CA ARG A 268 -9.29 -3.55 24.16
C ARG A 268 -8.60 -4.86 23.78
N THR A 269 -9.08 -5.51 22.72
CA THR A 269 -8.47 -6.75 22.21
C THR A 269 -7.08 -6.50 21.62
N LEU A 270 -6.89 -5.40 20.90
CA LEU A 270 -5.62 -5.03 20.27
C LEU A 270 -5.25 -3.58 20.62
N PRO A 271 -4.62 -3.32 21.77
CA PRO A 271 -4.42 -1.98 22.33
C PRO A 271 -3.24 -1.22 21.70
N LEU A 272 -3.21 -1.11 20.36
CA LEU A 272 -2.13 -0.50 19.59
C LEU A 272 -1.82 0.94 20.00
N SER A 273 -2.84 1.73 20.33
CA SER A 273 -2.65 3.12 20.78
C SER A 273 -1.91 3.23 22.11
N ALA A 274 -2.04 2.22 22.99
CA ALA A 274 -1.34 2.22 24.27
C ALA A 274 0.18 2.05 24.09
N ALA A 275 0.63 1.42 23.01
CA ALA A 275 2.04 1.28 22.64
C ALA A 275 2.60 2.48 21.86
N GLN A 276 1.84 3.57 21.75
CA GLN A 276 2.21 4.79 20.99
C GLN A 276 2.47 4.53 19.51
N LEU A 277 1.85 3.47 18.97
CA LEU A 277 1.90 3.20 17.52
C LEU A 277 0.98 4.16 16.77
N ASN A 278 1.33 4.47 15.51
CA ASN A 278 0.51 5.36 14.67
C ASN A 278 -0.73 4.62 14.16
N VAL A 279 -1.73 4.58 15.03
CA VAL A 279 -3.02 3.92 14.78
C VAL A 279 -4.15 4.92 14.91
N LYS A 280 -5.12 4.82 14.02
CA LYS A 280 -6.35 5.61 14.03
C LYS A 280 -7.56 4.67 14.12
N TRP A 281 -8.55 5.09 14.88
CA TRP A 281 -9.75 4.30 15.12
C TRP A 281 -10.97 5.03 14.56
N GLY A 282 -11.86 4.30 13.89
CA GLY A 282 -13.11 4.81 13.34
C GLY A 282 -13.15 4.81 11.82
N ASP A 283 -13.91 5.74 11.23
CA ASP A 283 -14.14 5.79 9.78
C ASP A 283 -12.81 5.91 9.00
N ILE A 284 -12.62 4.98 8.07
CA ILE A 284 -11.42 4.91 7.22
C ILE A 284 -11.45 5.95 6.11
N THR A 285 -12.64 6.39 5.71
CA THR A 285 -12.84 7.23 4.51
C THR A 285 -11.96 8.48 4.49
N PRO A 286 -11.89 9.29 5.56
CA PRO A 286 -11.04 10.49 5.58
C PRO A 286 -9.55 10.16 5.42
N TYR A 287 -9.06 9.11 6.10
CA TYR A 287 -7.65 8.71 6.04
C TYR A 287 -7.27 8.16 4.68
N ARG A 288 -8.20 7.43 4.04
CA ARG A 288 -8.01 6.97 2.66
C ARG A 288 -7.93 8.17 1.70
N GLU A 289 -8.82 9.13 1.83
CA GLU A 289 -8.80 10.33 1.00
C GLU A 289 -7.47 11.08 1.18
N ILE A 290 -7.06 11.35 2.42
CA ILE A 290 -5.76 11.97 2.73
C ILE A 290 -4.62 11.18 2.07
N LYS A 291 -4.55 9.86 2.26
CA LYS A 291 -3.50 9.03 1.67
C LYS A 291 -3.49 9.09 0.14
N VAL A 292 -4.65 8.90 -0.49
CA VAL A 292 -4.74 8.88 -1.97
C VAL A 292 -4.41 10.24 -2.55
N ARG A 293 -4.86 11.33 -1.92
CA ARG A 293 -4.66 12.67 -2.44
C ARG A 293 -3.26 13.22 -2.11
N LEU A 294 -2.81 13.10 -0.86
CA LEU A 294 -1.57 13.73 -0.38
C LEU A 294 -0.31 12.84 -0.45
N LEU A 295 -0.44 11.52 -0.67
CA LEU A 295 0.71 10.66 -0.95
C LEU A 295 0.73 10.27 -2.43
N ASN A 296 -0.34 9.60 -2.90
CA ASN A 296 -0.36 9.05 -4.25
C ASN A 296 -0.54 10.13 -5.34
N GLY A 297 -1.23 11.23 -5.02
CA GLY A 297 -1.39 12.38 -5.90
C GLY A 297 -0.05 13.00 -6.31
N PRO A 298 0.73 13.56 -5.37
CA PRO A 298 2.06 14.12 -5.65
C PRO A 298 3.02 13.14 -6.32
N HIS A 299 3.02 11.84 -5.95
CA HIS A 299 3.75 10.81 -6.67
C HIS A 299 3.38 10.78 -8.16
N THR A 300 2.08 10.81 -8.46
CA THR A 300 1.59 10.79 -9.85
C THR A 300 1.92 12.08 -10.60
N MET A 301 1.97 13.21 -9.90
CA MET A 301 2.37 14.49 -10.50
C MET A 301 3.86 14.55 -10.79
N MET A 302 4.69 14.14 -9.82
CA MET A 302 6.14 14.33 -9.89
C MET A 302 6.84 13.40 -10.89
N PHE A 303 6.27 12.23 -11.22
CA PHE A 303 7.00 11.26 -12.03
C PHE A 303 7.27 11.79 -13.44
N SER A 304 6.26 12.33 -14.15
CA SER A 304 6.43 12.84 -15.51
C SER A 304 7.25 14.12 -15.52
N VAL A 305 7.01 15.02 -14.58
CA VAL A 305 7.77 16.28 -14.44
C VAL A 305 9.24 15.98 -14.15
N GLY A 306 9.53 15.17 -13.13
CA GLY A 306 10.89 14.80 -12.75
C GLY A 306 11.59 14.00 -13.85
N HIS A 307 10.90 13.04 -14.47
CA HIS A 307 11.47 12.26 -15.57
C HIS A 307 11.84 13.15 -16.75
N LEU A 308 10.94 14.02 -17.21
CA LEU A 308 11.20 14.92 -18.31
C LEU A 308 12.21 16.03 -17.97
N PHE A 309 12.36 16.37 -16.69
CA PHE A 309 13.40 17.26 -16.18
C PHE A 309 14.81 16.61 -16.20
N GLY A 310 14.92 15.30 -16.29
CA GLY A 310 16.19 14.57 -16.33
C GLY A 310 16.46 13.71 -15.11
N LEU A 311 15.58 13.69 -14.12
CA LEU A 311 15.73 12.95 -12.86
C LEU A 311 15.26 11.49 -13.01
N ARG A 312 15.65 10.62 -12.08
CA ARG A 312 15.38 9.18 -12.12
C ARG A 312 14.56 8.67 -10.95
N THR A 313 14.71 9.29 -9.78
CA THR A 313 14.10 8.83 -8.53
C THR A 313 13.29 9.91 -7.84
N VAL A 314 12.37 9.50 -6.97
CA VAL A 314 11.59 10.39 -6.11
C VAL A 314 12.51 11.23 -5.22
N GLN A 315 13.59 10.64 -4.70
CA GLN A 315 14.56 11.35 -3.88
C GLN A 315 15.23 12.49 -4.66
N GLU A 316 15.69 12.23 -5.90
CA GLU A 316 16.29 13.26 -6.76
C GLU A 316 15.33 14.41 -7.03
N VAL A 317 14.03 14.13 -7.20
CA VAL A 317 12.98 15.17 -7.35
C VAL A 317 12.91 16.06 -6.11
N MET A 318 12.98 15.48 -4.91
CA MET A 318 12.90 16.22 -3.66
C MET A 318 14.21 16.92 -3.27
N GLU A 319 15.35 16.47 -3.76
CA GLU A 319 16.66 17.11 -3.55
C GLU A 319 16.92 18.24 -4.53
N THR A 320 16.26 18.27 -5.69
CA THR A 320 16.38 19.32 -6.70
C THR A 320 15.43 20.47 -6.38
N GLU A 321 15.93 21.69 -6.25
CA GLU A 321 15.19 22.87 -5.75
C GLU A 321 13.88 23.13 -6.50
N SER A 322 13.93 23.28 -7.83
CA SER A 322 12.76 23.61 -8.64
C SER A 322 11.70 22.51 -8.64
N THR A 323 12.09 21.24 -8.73
CA THR A 323 11.14 20.14 -8.68
C THR A 323 10.58 19.92 -7.27
N ARG A 324 11.34 20.21 -6.22
CA ARG A 324 10.84 20.23 -4.83
C ARG A 324 9.79 21.30 -4.65
N GLN A 325 10.04 22.53 -5.11
CA GLN A 325 9.06 23.63 -5.05
C GLN A 325 7.77 23.27 -5.78
N PHE A 326 7.86 22.59 -6.93
CA PHE A 326 6.69 22.06 -7.63
C PHE A 326 5.88 21.08 -6.76
N VAL A 327 6.55 20.14 -6.09
CA VAL A 327 5.88 19.17 -5.20
C VAL A 327 5.25 19.88 -4.00
N GLU A 328 5.89 20.92 -3.47
CA GLU A 328 5.34 21.73 -2.38
C GLU A 328 4.11 22.54 -2.81
N ALA A 329 4.13 23.12 -4.00
CA ALA A 329 2.96 23.76 -4.60
C ALA A 329 1.81 22.76 -4.82
N ALA A 330 2.12 21.55 -5.28
CA ALA A 330 1.13 20.48 -5.41
C ALA A 330 0.49 20.10 -4.06
N PHE A 331 1.27 19.97 -2.99
CA PHE A 331 0.72 19.75 -1.65
C PHE A 331 -0.20 20.88 -1.21
N HIS A 332 0.20 22.13 -1.48
CA HIS A 332 -0.59 23.29 -1.13
C HIS A 332 -1.95 23.29 -1.84
N GLU A 333 -1.98 23.06 -3.15
CA GLU A 333 -3.21 22.97 -3.95
C GLU A 333 -4.12 21.84 -3.46
N ILE A 334 -3.57 20.62 -3.36
CA ILE A 334 -4.35 19.44 -3.00
C ILE A 334 -4.95 19.59 -1.59
N LYS A 335 -4.17 20.08 -0.62
CA LYS A 335 -4.59 20.23 0.77
C LYS A 335 -5.83 21.10 0.91
N GLN A 336 -5.98 22.14 0.06
CA GLN A 336 -7.10 23.10 0.13
C GLN A 336 -8.48 22.46 -0.09
N VAL A 337 -8.54 21.33 -0.78
CA VAL A 337 -9.81 20.68 -1.15
C VAL A 337 -9.95 19.25 -0.61
N VAL A 338 -8.94 18.73 0.06
CA VAL A 338 -9.01 17.42 0.74
C VAL A 338 -9.71 17.58 2.08
N SER A 339 -10.70 16.74 2.34
CA SER A 339 -11.41 16.69 3.62
C SER A 339 -10.50 16.20 4.75
N GLY A 340 -10.79 16.65 5.98
CA GLY A 340 -10.09 16.18 7.18
C GLY A 340 -9.56 17.32 8.04
N ASP A 341 -9.05 16.95 9.21
CA ASP A 341 -8.45 17.90 10.15
C ASP A 341 -7.17 18.51 9.58
N GLU A 342 -6.99 19.81 9.73
CA GLU A 342 -5.86 20.54 9.15
C GLU A 342 -4.52 20.10 9.74
N GLN A 343 -4.47 19.84 11.05
CA GLN A 343 -3.25 19.40 11.72
C GLN A 343 -2.88 17.97 11.28
N GLU A 344 -3.88 17.11 11.10
CA GLU A 344 -3.65 15.75 10.57
C GLU A 344 -3.12 15.79 9.13
N LYS A 345 -3.67 16.66 8.27
CA LYS A 345 -3.16 16.83 6.89
C LYS A 345 -1.72 17.32 6.86
N GLU A 346 -1.39 18.34 7.67
CA GLU A 346 -0.02 18.86 7.78
C GLU A 346 0.97 17.81 8.31
N ALA A 347 0.60 17.09 9.35
CA ALA A 347 1.43 16.01 9.90
C ALA A 347 1.65 14.89 8.85
N PHE A 348 0.62 14.57 8.09
CA PHE A 348 0.72 13.59 7.02
C PHE A 348 1.63 14.07 5.89
N ILE A 349 1.49 15.32 5.42
CA ILE A 349 2.37 15.94 4.40
C ILE A 349 3.82 15.91 4.87
N ALA A 350 4.10 16.29 6.13
CA ALA A 350 5.44 16.24 6.69
C ALA A 350 6.03 14.83 6.62
N SER A 351 5.25 13.82 7.01
CA SER A 351 5.67 12.42 6.93
C SER A 351 5.91 11.97 5.49
N VAL A 352 5.09 12.39 4.54
CA VAL A 352 5.24 12.07 3.11
C VAL A 352 6.52 12.69 2.54
N LYS A 353 6.85 13.93 2.90
CA LYS A 353 8.11 14.57 2.49
C LYS A 353 9.34 13.79 3.00
N GLU A 354 9.32 13.31 4.25
CA GLU A 354 10.38 12.46 4.80
C GLU A 354 10.50 11.12 4.07
N ARG A 355 9.37 10.50 3.72
CA ARG A 355 9.32 9.25 2.95
C ARG A 355 9.85 9.43 1.54
N PHE A 356 9.58 10.56 0.88
CA PHE A 356 10.12 10.89 -0.45
C PHE A 356 11.63 11.14 -0.42
N LEU A 357 12.15 11.68 0.67
CA LEU A 357 13.58 11.90 0.89
C LEU A 357 14.32 10.68 1.43
N ASN A 358 13.64 9.53 1.62
CA ASN A 358 14.25 8.33 2.19
C ASN A 358 15.42 7.80 1.33
N PRO A 359 16.67 7.87 1.79
CA PRO A 359 17.83 7.51 0.99
C PRO A 359 17.98 5.99 0.80
N TYR A 360 17.19 5.19 1.49
CA TYR A 360 17.22 3.74 1.42
C TYR A 360 16.14 3.16 0.48
N ASN A 361 15.27 4.02 -0.03
CA ASN A 361 14.20 3.63 -0.96
C ASN A 361 14.48 4.23 -2.34
N HIS A 362 15.10 3.44 -3.22
CA HIS A 362 15.36 3.86 -4.60
C HIS A 362 14.09 3.75 -5.46
N HIS A 363 13.09 4.56 -5.16
CA HIS A 363 11.83 4.57 -5.90
C HIS A 363 12.01 5.26 -7.26
N HIS A 364 12.08 4.48 -8.33
CA HIS A 364 12.25 5.01 -9.69
C HIS A 364 10.98 5.66 -10.21
N LEU A 365 11.13 6.81 -10.87
CA LEU A 365 10.00 7.56 -11.46
C LEU A 365 9.27 6.73 -12.52
N LEU A 366 9.98 5.94 -13.33
CA LEU A 366 9.38 5.10 -14.35
C LEU A 366 8.49 3.98 -13.78
N ASP A 367 8.74 3.51 -12.56
CA ASP A 367 7.86 2.54 -11.89
C ASP A 367 6.51 3.18 -11.51
N ILE A 368 6.55 4.47 -11.17
CA ILE A 368 5.34 5.27 -10.98
C ILE A 368 4.61 5.48 -12.30
N GLY A 369 5.35 5.61 -13.41
CA GLY A 369 4.84 5.81 -14.77
C GLY A 369 4.01 4.64 -15.33
N LEU A 370 4.05 3.46 -14.75
CA LEU A 370 3.21 2.34 -15.17
C LEU A 370 1.72 2.65 -14.98
N ASN A 371 0.91 2.55 -16.05
CA ASN A 371 -0.52 2.88 -16.06
C ASN A 371 -0.82 4.29 -15.50
N ALA A 372 -0.04 5.29 -15.91
CA ALA A 372 -0.04 6.61 -15.28
C ALA A 372 -1.33 7.40 -15.56
N ILE A 373 -1.96 7.23 -16.72
CA ILE A 373 -3.24 7.89 -17.02
C ILE A 373 -4.34 7.38 -16.10
N ASN A 374 -4.43 6.08 -15.86
CA ASN A 374 -5.38 5.51 -14.92
C ASN A 374 -5.12 5.99 -13.48
N LYS A 375 -3.85 6.12 -13.10
CA LYS A 375 -3.47 6.69 -11.79
C LYS A 375 -3.88 8.16 -11.69
N PHE A 376 -3.65 8.96 -12.73
CA PHE A 376 -4.07 10.36 -12.76
C PHE A 376 -5.59 10.48 -12.61
N LYS A 377 -6.35 9.70 -13.39
CA LYS A 377 -7.82 9.62 -13.30
C LYS A 377 -8.30 9.34 -11.87
N ALA A 378 -7.72 8.34 -11.21
CA ALA A 378 -8.17 7.92 -9.88
C ALA A 378 -7.71 8.87 -8.76
N ARG A 379 -6.50 9.43 -8.88
CA ARG A 379 -5.83 10.15 -7.79
C ARG A 379 -5.95 11.66 -7.86
N LEU A 380 -5.96 12.24 -9.07
CA LEU A 380 -5.87 13.68 -9.30
C LEU A 380 -7.10 14.28 -9.95
N LEU A 381 -7.76 13.61 -10.90
CA LEU A 381 -8.94 14.15 -11.58
C LEU A 381 -10.06 14.54 -10.61
N PRO A 382 -10.42 13.76 -9.58
CA PRO A 382 -11.40 14.20 -8.58
C PRO A 382 -10.95 15.43 -7.80
N THR A 383 -9.65 15.57 -7.51
CA THR A 383 -9.10 16.74 -6.83
C THR A 383 -9.15 17.97 -7.74
N LEU A 384 -8.76 17.84 -8.99
CA LEU A 384 -8.86 18.88 -10.01
C LEU A 384 -10.30 19.43 -10.13
N LYS A 385 -11.28 18.52 -10.26
CA LYS A 385 -12.70 18.90 -10.37
C LYS A 385 -13.19 19.64 -9.13
N ARG A 386 -12.88 19.09 -7.97
CA ARG A 386 -13.28 19.70 -6.68
C ARG A 386 -12.62 21.07 -6.49
N PHE A 387 -11.36 21.24 -6.88
CA PHE A 387 -10.67 22.52 -6.81
C PHE A 387 -11.35 23.57 -7.70
N VAL A 388 -11.69 23.23 -8.94
CA VAL A 388 -12.42 24.10 -9.85
C VAL A 388 -13.80 24.45 -9.31
N GLU A 389 -14.51 23.48 -8.75
CA GLU A 389 -15.85 23.69 -8.16
C GLU A 389 -15.82 24.61 -6.92
N GLU A 390 -14.85 24.41 -6.01
CA GLU A 390 -14.78 25.13 -4.73
C GLU A 390 -14.07 26.48 -4.85
N LYS A 391 -13.08 26.62 -5.75
CA LYS A 391 -12.23 27.82 -5.89
C LYS A 391 -12.58 28.68 -7.10
N GLY A 392 -13.22 28.10 -8.11
CA GLY A 392 -13.53 28.81 -9.36
C GLY A 392 -12.35 29.04 -10.28
N GLU A 393 -11.21 28.43 -10.00
CA GLU A 393 -9.95 28.53 -10.75
C GLU A 393 -9.28 27.15 -10.94
N LEU A 394 -8.27 27.08 -11.78
CA LEU A 394 -7.54 25.82 -12.03
C LEU A 394 -6.35 25.68 -11.07
N PRO A 395 -6.13 24.47 -10.49
CA PRO A 395 -4.92 24.18 -9.72
C PRO A 395 -3.73 24.04 -10.68
N GLN A 396 -2.86 25.03 -10.71
CA GLN A 396 -1.84 25.16 -11.77
C GLN A 396 -0.82 24.02 -11.77
N SER A 397 -0.42 23.51 -10.59
CA SER A 397 0.51 22.38 -10.49
C SER A 397 -0.11 21.09 -11.01
N ILE A 398 -1.40 20.84 -10.75
CA ILE A 398 -2.11 19.66 -11.29
C ILE A 398 -2.25 19.77 -12.80
N VAL A 399 -2.60 20.94 -13.32
CA VAL A 399 -2.71 21.20 -14.78
C VAL A 399 -1.36 21.04 -15.47
N PHE A 400 -0.30 21.58 -14.90
CA PHE A 400 1.07 21.42 -15.40
C PHE A 400 1.49 19.93 -15.45
N SER A 401 1.17 19.19 -14.40
CA SER A 401 1.45 17.75 -14.37
C SER A 401 0.65 16.96 -15.43
N MET A 402 -0.57 17.39 -15.76
CA MET A 402 -1.36 16.82 -16.86
C MET A 402 -0.70 17.08 -18.22
N ALA A 403 -0.26 18.30 -18.46
CA ALA A 403 0.49 18.63 -19.70
C ALA A 403 1.79 17.82 -19.80
N SER A 404 2.54 17.72 -18.69
CA SER A 404 3.74 16.90 -18.58
C SER A 404 3.45 15.40 -18.84
N LEU A 405 2.34 14.88 -18.31
CA LEU A 405 1.89 13.52 -18.57
C LEU A 405 1.62 13.27 -20.06
N PHE A 406 0.96 14.21 -20.73
CA PHE A 406 0.72 14.12 -22.18
C PHE A 406 2.03 14.15 -22.96
N LEU A 407 3.00 14.97 -22.56
CA LEU A 407 4.33 15.00 -23.19
C LEU A 407 5.10 13.71 -22.94
N TYR A 408 5.03 13.14 -21.71
CA TYR A 408 5.64 11.86 -21.39
C TYR A 408 5.18 10.75 -22.34
N TYR A 409 3.90 10.75 -22.75
CA TYR A 409 3.34 9.78 -23.69
C TYR A 409 3.57 10.12 -25.16
N LYS A 410 4.42 11.09 -25.51
CA LYS A 410 4.82 11.32 -26.92
C LYS A 410 5.74 10.20 -27.39
N PRO A 411 5.27 9.30 -28.30
CA PRO A 411 6.08 8.17 -28.73
C PRO A 411 7.00 8.55 -29.89
N ILE A 412 8.14 7.88 -29.99
CA ILE A 412 8.96 7.84 -31.18
C ILE A 412 8.71 6.57 -32.01
N ARG A 413 8.22 5.51 -31.37
CA ARG A 413 7.81 4.26 -32.02
C ARG A 413 6.94 3.42 -31.06
N ARG A 414 6.27 2.44 -31.66
CA ARG A 414 5.50 1.42 -30.94
C ARG A 414 6.29 0.11 -30.91
N GLU A 415 6.22 -0.62 -29.81
CA GLU A 415 6.70 -1.99 -29.62
C GLU A 415 5.53 -2.91 -29.21
N ASP A 416 5.77 -4.24 -29.18
CA ASP A 416 4.73 -5.24 -28.87
C ASP A 416 4.10 -5.07 -27.47
N ASP A 417 4.89 -4.56 -26.51
CA ASP A 417 4.51 -4.44 -25.10
C ASP A 417 4.31 -2.98 -24.62
N GLY A 418 4.21 -2.01 -25.56
CA GLY A 418 4.01 -0.61 -25.21
C GLY A 418 4.52 0.39 -26.24
N LEU A 419 4.81 1.60 -25.78
CA LEU A 419 5.39 2.68 -26.58
C LEU A 419 6.81 2.99 -26.09
N VAL A 420 7.61 3.59 -26.96
CA VAL A 420 8.94 4.10 -26.65
C VAL A 420 8.94 5.61 -26.83
N GLY A 421 9.28 6.33 -25.75
CA GLY A 421 9.54 7.77 -25.76
C GLY A 421 11.03 8.09 -25.84
N LEU A 422 11.33 9.36 -26.05
CA LEU A 422 12.70 9.87 -26.10
C LEU A 422 12.83 11.10 -25.19
N ARG A 423 13.85 11.07 -24.31
CA ARG A 423 14.23 12.21 -23.47
C ARG A 423 15.73 12.43 -23.59
N ASP A 424 16.16 13.59 -24.06
CA ASP A 424 17.59 13.95 -24.17
C ASP A 424 18.44 12.89 -24.89
N GLY A 425 17.89 12.25 -25.92
CA GLY A 425 18.55 11.18 -26.66
C GLY A 425 18.54 9.81 -25.99
N VAL A 426 17.89 9.66 -24.81
CA VAL A 426 17.73 8.40 -24.09
C VAL A 426 16.29 7.89 -24.25
N GLU A 427 16.15 6.67 -24.74
CA GLU A 427 14.87 6.00 -24.88
C GLU A 427 14.33 5.51 -23.54
N TYR A 428 13.00 5.58 -23.39
CA TYR A 428 12.30 5.00 -22.24
C TYR A 428 11.02 4.29 -22.67
N LYS A 429 10.63 3.26 -21.92
CA LYS A 429 9.42 2.47 -22.22
C LYS A 429 8.22 2.99 -21.44
N MET A 430 7.09 3.04 -22.14
CA MET A 430 5.79 3.43 -21.61
C MET A 430 4.84 2.25 -21.69
N LYS A 431 4.27 1.85 -20.55
CA LYS A 431 3.30 0.76 -20.45
C LYS A 431 1.96 1.28 -19.95
N GLU A 432 0.91 1.00 -20.71
CA GLU A 432 -0.46 1.40 -20.41
C GLU A 432 -1.42 0.38 -21.06
N ASN A 433 -2.70 0.48 -20.81
CA ASN A 433 -3.68 -0.33 -21.51
C ASN A 433 -3.79 0.09 -23.00
N GLU A 434 -4.30 -0.81 -23.83
CA GLU A 434 -4.31 -0.66 -25.29
C GLU A 434 -5.12 0.56 -25.77
N ASP A 435 -6.22 0.88 -25.08
CA ASP A 435 -7.06 2.02 -25.45
C ASP A 435 -6.30 3.35 -25.28
N VAL A 436 -5.53 3.47 -24.20
CA VAL A 436 -4.68 4.63 -23.94
C VAL A 436 -3.53 4.69 -24.94
N LEU A 437 -2.82 3.56 -25.18
CA LEU A 437 -1.70 3.51 -26.13
C LEU A 437 -2.15 3.92 -27.54
N SER A 438 -3.31 3.46 -27.96
CA SER A 438 -3.89 3.80 -29.27
C SER A 438 -4.27 5.29 -29.35
N LEU A 439 -4.90 5.82 -28.30
CA LEU A 439 -5.29 7.24 -28.22
C LEU A 439 -4.07 8.16 -28.34
N VAL A 440 -3.05 7.95 -27.50
CA VAL A 440 -1.87 8.83 -27.49
C VAL A 440 -1.06 8.71 -28.79
N THR A 441 -0.98 7.52 -29.37
CA THR A 441 -0.31 7.32 -30.66
C THR A 441 -1.00 8.13 -31.79
N GLN A 442 -2.31 8.02 -31.89
CA GLN A 442 -3.09 8.76 -32.90
C GLN A 442 -2.97 10.29 -32.72
N ALA A 443 -3.07 10.75 -31.46
CA ALA A 443 -2.96 12.17 -31.15
C ALA A 443 -1.59 12.75 -31.54
N TRP A 444 -0.50 12.08 -31.21
CA TRP A 444 0.84 12.55 -31.50
C TRP A 444 1.23 12.36 -32.98
N GLU A 445 0.75 11.29 -33.65
CA GLU A 445 0.92 11.17 -35.11
C GLU A 445 0.24 12.31 -35.87
N PHE A 446 -0.91 12.80 -35.42
CA PHE A 446 -1.57 13.95 -35.99
C PHE A 446 -0.68 15.22 -35.87
N TYR A 447 -0.09 15.46 -34.70
CA TYR A 447 0.84 16.58 -34.49
C TYR A 447 2.08 16.47 -35.36
N ASP A 448 2.72 15.30 -35.44
CA ASP A 448 3.94 15.10 -36.25
C ASP A 448 3.70 15.24 -37.76
N LYS A 449 2.44 15.11 -38.19
CA LYS A 449 1.99 15.40 -39.58
C LYS A 449 1.64 16.90 -39.80
N GLY A 450 1.92 17.78 -38.86
CA GLY A 450 1.67 19.21 -38.93
C GLY A 450 0.31 19.66 -38.40
N GLY A 451 -0.36 18.81 -37.62
CA GLY A 451 -1.60 19.17 -36.94
C GLY A 451 -1.40 20.15 -35.79
N GLU A 452 -2.44 20.85 -35.41
CA GLU A 452 -2.40 21.83 -34.33
C GLU A 452 -2.35 21.15 -32.94
N LEU A 453 -1.50 21.65 -32.03
CA LEU A 453 -1.35 21.13 -30.66
C LEU A 453 -2.65 21.18 -29.87
N ALA A 454 -3.44 22.25 -30.05
CA ALA A 454 -4.75 22.39 -29.42
C ALA A 454 -5.71 21.23 -29.77
N THR A 455 -5.63 20.72 -31.01
CA THR A 455 -6.43 19.55 -31.42
C THR A 455 -5.95 18.26 -30.77
N VAL A 456 -4.63 18.09 -30.56
CA VAL A 456 -4.06 16.99 -29.82
C VAL A 456 -4.60 16.98 -28.39
N VAL A 457 -4.49 18.10 -27.71
CA VAL A 457 -4.99 18.26 -26.32
C VAL A 457 -6.50 18.01 -26.26
N SER A 458 -7.25 18.53 -27.22
CA SER A 458 -8.69 18.30 -27.33
C SER A 458 -9.02 16.79 -27.40
N SER A 459 -8.33 16.06 -28.29
CA SER A 459 -8.57 14.62 -28.46
C SER A 459 -8.22 13.81 -27.20
N LEU A 460 -7.16 14.19 -26.49
CA LEU A 460 -6.76 13.54 -25.24
C LEU A 460 -7.74 13.81 -24.08
N LEU A 461 -8.22 15.04 -23.93
CA LEU A 461 -9.14 15.42 -22.86
C LEU A 461 -10.58 14.92 -23.08
N GLN A 462 -11.04 14.81 -24.34
CA GLN A 462 -12.39 14.35 -24.70
C GLN A 462 -12.56 12.84 -24.69
N ALA A 463 -11.50 12.07 -24.45
CA ALA A 463 -11.51 10.61 -24.49
C ALA A 463 -12.32 10.00 -23.32
N GLU A 464 -13.66 10.04 -23.39
CA GLU A 464 -14.55 9.54 -22.34
C GLU A 464 -14.29 8.07 -21.98
N HIS A 465 -13.89 7.23 -22.94
CA HIS A 465 -13.55 5.82 -22.68
C HIS A 465 -12.30 5.65 -21.79
N VAL A 466 -11.41 6.66 -21.78
CA VAL A 466 -10.23 6.69 -20.93
C VAL A 466 -10.54 7.35 -19.58
N TRP A 467 -11.09 8.57 -19.61
CA TRP A 467 -11.31 9.36 -18.40
C TRP A 467 -12.61 8.99 -17.67
N GLY A 468 -13.59 8.37 -18.35
CA GLY A 468 -14.94 8.13 -17.85
C GLY A 468 -15.88 9.31 -18.06
N GLU A 469 -15.37 10.43 -18.55
CA GLU A 469 -16.09 11.67 -18.86
C GLU A 469 -15.29 12.54 -19.82
N ASP A 470 -15.91 13.53 -20.42
CA ASP A 470 -15.25 14.57 -21.22
C ASP A 470 -14.64 15.64 -20.29
N VAL A 471 -13.33 15.51 -20.03
CA VAL A 471 -12.58 16.39 -19.12
C VAL A 471 -12.35 17.79 -19.71
N SER A 472 -12.46 17.95 -21.03
CA SER A 472 -12.32 19.26 -21.72
C SER A 472 -13.41 20.27 -21.32
N ARG A 473 -14.49 19.79 -20.69
CA ARG A 473 -15.59 20.64 -20.18
C ARG A 473 -15.21 21.46 -18.94
N LEU A 474 -14.10 21.14 -18.28
CA LEU A 474 -13.62 21.95 -17.15
C LEU A 474 -13.17 23.33 -17.68
N PRO A 475 -13.71 24.45 -17.13
CA PRO A 475 -13.43 25.78 -17.63
C PRO A 475 -11.94 26.11 -17.66
N GLY A 476 -11.44 26.54 -18.83
CA GLY A 476 -10.04 26.94 -19.02
C GLY A 476 -9.03 25.81 -19.12
N LEU A 477 -9.40 24.55 -18.80
CA LEU A 477 -8.46 23.43 -18.73
C LEU A 477 -7.76 23.15 -20.07
N HIS A 478 -8.53 23.11 -21.16
CA HIS A 478 -8.01 22.86 -22.50
C HIS A 478 -6.93 23.90 -22.88
N GLU A 479 -7.21 25.17 -22.65
CA GLU A 479 -6.28 26.27 -22.96
C GLU A 479 -5.02 26.18 -22.08
N ALA A 480 -5.18 25.98 -20.77
CA ALA A 480 -4.06 25.91 -19.83
C ALA A 480 -3.14 24.71 -20.12
N VAL A 481 -3.70 23.51 -20.37
CA VAL A 481 -2.92 22.33 -20.74
C VAL A 481 -2.19 22.55 -22.06
N THR A 482 -2.85 23.18 -23.07
CA THR A 482 -2.23 23.48 -24.36
C THR A 482 -1.04 24.43 -24.21
N ASN A 483 -1.21 25.49 -23.43
CA ASN A 483 -0.16 26.49 -23.17
C ASN A 483 1.07 25.87 -22.46
N TYR A 484 0.87 25.08 -21.44
CA TYR A 484 1.97 24.38 -20.74
C TYR A 484 2.64 23.35 -21.65
N LEU A 485 1.87 22.58 -22.42
CA LEU A 485 2.42 21.59 -23.33
C LEU A 485 3.24 22.25 -24.46
N GLN A 486 2.77 23.36 -25.01
CA GLN A 486 3.49 24.14 -26.00
C GLN A 486 4.81 24.66 -25.42
N LEU A 487 4.77 25.26 -24.23
CA LEU A 487 5.95 25.77 -23.56
C LEU A 487 7.01 24.68 -23.31
N MET A 488 6.58 23.49 -22.87
CA MET A 488 7.49 22.35 -22.65
C MET A 488 8.10 21.85 -23.98
N LEU A 489 7.35 21.87 -25.07
CA LEU A 489 7.83 21.46 -26.40
C LEU A 489 8.82 22.46 -27.01
N GLU A 490 8.61 23.77 -26.82
CA GLU A 490 9.42 24.85 -27.41
C GLU A 490 10.66 25.17 -26.58
N GLU A 491 10.51 25.25 -25.23
CA GLU A 491 11.55 25.76 -24.33
C GLU A 491 12.11 24.67 -23.37
N GLY A 492 11.48 23.50 -23.36
CA GLY A 492 11.86 22.38 -22.49
C GLY A 492 11.22 22.41 -21.10
N MET A 493 11.36 21.30 -20.38
CA MET A 493 10.73 21.10 -19.08
C MET A 493 11.23 22.11 -18.01
N SER A 494 12.52 22.42 -17.99
CA SER A 494 13.10 23.35 -17.00
C SER A 494 12.48 24.75 -17.10
N SER A 495 12.40 25.30 -18.32
CA SER A 495 11.80 26.63 -18.55
C SER A 495 10.31 26.63 -18.23
N GLY A 496 9.60 25.55 -18.61
CA GLY A 496 8.19 25.39 -18.25
C GLY A 496 7.95 25.39 -16.74
N LEU A 497 8.80 24.71 -16.00
CA LEU A 497 8.72 24.61 -14.55
C LEU A 497 9.03 25.95 -13.88
N GLU A 498 10.08 26.65 -14.31
CA GLU A 498 10.42 28.00 -13.80
C GLU A 498 9.27 28.98 -14.01
N ARG A 499 8.60 28.93 -15.14
CA ARG A 499 7.45 29.81 -15.41
C ARG A 499 6.28 29.50 -14.51
N LEU A 500 5.94 28.22 -14.31
CA LEU A 500 4.90 27.83 -13.37
C LEU A 500 5.19 28.38 -11.96
N LEU A 501 6.43 28.22 -11.46
CA LEU A 501 6.80 28.63 -10.12
C LEU A 501 6.74 30.17 -9.94
N ASN A 502 7.19 30.91 -10.95
CA ASN A 502 7.11 32.39 -10.92
C ASN A 502 5.64 32.89 -10.92
N ASP A 503 4.76 32.23 -11.68
CA ASP A 503 3.34 32.56 -11.70
C ASP A 503 2.65 32.25 -10.36
N CYS A 504 3.07 31.17 -9.66
CA CYS A 504 2.57 30.82 -8.33
C CYS A 504 3.04 31.80 -7.23
N GLU A 505 4.25 32.37 -7.29
CA GLU A 505 4.75 33.36 -6.33
C GLU A 505 4.01 34.73 -6.41
N ILE A 506 3.44 35.05 -7.58
CA ILE A 506 2.71 36.32 -7.78
C ILE A 506 1.29 36.26 -7.22
N THR A 507 0.73 35.06 -7.03
CA THR A 507 -0.65 34.84 -6.59
C THR A 507 -0.79 34.45 -5.11
N GLY A 508 0.29 34.26 -4.38
CA GLY A 508 0.37 34.00 -2.91
C GLY A 508 0.70 35.28 -2.13
#